data_9c187f8d74f20d573254f7c7ed76e9e2
#
_entry.id   9c187f8d74f20d573254f7c7ed76e9e2
#
_cell.length_a   1.000
_cell.length_b   1.000
_cell.length_c   1.000
_cell.angle_alpha   90.00
_cell.angle_beta   90.00
_cell.angle_gamma   90.00
#
_symmetry.space_group_name_H-M   'P 1'
#
loop_
_entity.id
_entity.type
_entity.pdbx_description
1 polymer ?
#
loop_
_entity_poly.entity_id
_entity_poly.type
_entity_poly.pdbx_seq_one_letter_code
_entity_poly.pdbx_strand_id
1 'polypeptide(L)'
;MDKSCDLACRRNKVGGQAVIEGVMMKKGEEVSLAMRKEDGSVEVHKSKFVSVKTKHKWLNIPLLRGVIGFVESMILSFRTLNKSTEVLEIEDDKKTKDEEEKSGGAMTLLVTTISMILGVGLAVLLFMWLPGTLTKLLEKLTGPLNFYLKAAIEGVLKIFIFVAYILLATLMKDIRRVFQYHGAEHKSIACYEAGMELTPENAKKCTRFHPRCGTSFMFVMLIIGIVTGMFIPVWDNMLLRAAIKLAILPLIMGVGFEIIMLCGKHENIITKIVAAPGLWMQRITTKEPDEAQLAIAISAIKSSMPEEFPDFDEHEYDIDVEENRKHVAFTGMKKDDVEKRIAEIKAERAAATENTDVAEKCDTLPEESNEN
;
A
#
# COMPACT_ATOMS: atom_id res chain seq x y z
N MET A 1 17.70 8.66 -30.43
CA MET A 1 16.69 7.76 -29.84
C MET A 1 15.39 8.55 -29.69
N ASP A 2 14.31 8.04 -30.22
CA ASP A 2 13.03 8.79 -30.29
C ASP A 2 12.40 8.87 -28.89
N LYS A 3 12.19 10.08 -28.36
CA LYS A 3 11.58 10.31 -27.04
C LYS A 3 10.21 9.64 -26.86
N SER A 4 9.47 9.42 -27.95
CA SER A 4 8.19 8.73 -27.95
C SER A 4 8.32 7.23 -27.66
N CYS A 5 9.39 6.60 -28.12
CA CYS A 5 9.69 5.19 -27.87
C CYS A 5 10.13 4.96 -26.41
N ASP A 6 10.86 5.90 -25.82
CA ASP A 6 11.30 5.83 -24.42
C ASP A 6 10.13 5.98 -23.43
N LEU A 7 9.21 6.92 -23.69
CA LEU A 7 8.00 7.11 -22.88
C LEU A 7 7.06 5.89 -22.91
N ALA A 8 6.86 5.28 -24.09
CA ALA A 8 6.09 4.05 -24.21
C ALA A 8 6.74 2.89 -23.44
N CYS A 9 8.07 2.89 -23.34
CA CYS A 9 8.85 1.90 -22.62
C CYS A 9 8.76 2.02 -21.09
N ARG A 10 8.50 3.23 -20.56
CA ARG A 10 8.37 3.50 -19.10
C ARG A 10 6.99 3.12 -18.57
N ARG A 11 5.95 3.24 -19.40
CA ARG A 11 4.58 2.89 -19.02
C ARG A 11 4.48 1.43 -18.57
N ASN A 12 3.71 1.20 -17.52
CA ASN A 12 3.37 -0.13 -17.00
C ASN A 12 4.52 -0.94 -16.39
N LYS A 13 5.66 -0.35 -16.08
CA LYS A 13 6.81 -1.08 -15.53
C LYS A 13 6.92 -0.99 -14.02
N VAL A 14 6.41 0.06 -13.43
CA VAL A 14 6.47 0.32 -11.99
C VAL A 14 5.09 0.15 -11.37
N GLY A 15 5.02 -0.46 -10.23
CA GLY A 15 3.86 -0.50 -9.35
C GLY A 15 4.30 -0.29 -7.91
N GLY A 16 3.41 0.16 -7.06
CA GLY A 16 3.75 0.45 -5.69
C GLY A 16 2.62 0.13 -4.71
N GLN A 17 2.89 0.47 -3.47
CA GLN A 17 1.95 0.36 -2.36
C GLN A 17 2.36 1.34 -1.26
N ALA A 18 1.40 2.11 -0.76
CA ALA A 18 1.58 2.89 0.45
C ALA A 18 1.61 1.97 1.68
N VAL A 19 2.49 2.27 2.61
CA VAL A 19 2.60 1.67 3.93
C VAL A 19 2.58 2.76 4.99
N ILE A 20 2.72 2.38 6.26
CA ILE A 20 2.80 3.34 7.36
C ILE A 20 4.13 4.11 7.21
N GLU A 21 4.05 5.43 7.15
CA GLU A 21 5.17 6.37 6.99
C GLU A 21 6.10 6.07 5.79
N GLY A 22 5.57 5.42 4.73
CA GLY A 22 6.40 5.03 3.62
C GLY A 22 5.67 4.58 2.37
N VAL A 23 6.49 4.24 1.36
CA VAL A 23 6.03 3.71 0.08
C VAL A 23 6.92 2.55 -0.35
N MET A 24 6.32 1.44 -0.74
CA MET A 24 6.99 0.38 -1.46
C MET A 24 6.82 0.57 -2.96
N MET A 25 7.91 0.43 -3.72
CA MET A 25 7.90 0.42 -5.17
C MET A 25 8.51 -0.88 -5.70
N LYS A 26 7.97 -1.34 -6.81
CA LYS A 26 8.43 -2.57 -7.48
C LYS A 26 8.59 -2.34 -8.97
N LYS A 27 9.76 -2.71 -9.50
CA LYS A 27 10.05 -2.79 -10.95
C LYS A 27 10.65 -4.15 -11.30
N GLY A 28 9.90 -4.96 -12.04
CA GLY A 28 10.33 -6.33 -12.32
C GLY A 28 10.44 -7.18 -11.06
N GLU A 29 11.63 -7.65 -10.74
CA GLU A 29 11.94 -8.41 -9.51
C GLU A 29 12.45 -7.54 -8.38
N GLU A 30 12.92 -6.32 -8.67
CA GLU A 30 13.43 -5.40 -7.67
C GLU A 30 12.28 -4.74 -6.90
N VAL A 31 12.39 -4.73 -5.58
CA VAL A 31 11.44 -4.13 -4.65
C VAL A 31 12.21 -3.23 -3.71
N SER A 32 11.78 -2.00 -3.60
CA SER A 32 12.31 -1.03 -2.65
C SER A 32 11.20 -0.51 -1.75
N LEU A 33 11.45 -0.48 -0.46
CA LEU A 33 10.59 0.08 0.57
C LEU A 33 11.33 1.27 1.19
N ALA A 34 10.85 2.49 0.93
CA ALA A 34 11.38 3.70 1.56
C ALA A 34 10.42 4.19 2.64
N MET A 35 10.94 4.50 3.80
CA MET A 35 10.19 4.94 4.96
C MET A 35 10.90 6.11 5.63
N ARG A 36 10.13 6.97 6.27
CA ARG A 36 10.66 8.05 7.10
C ARG A 36 10.57 7.66 8.56
N LYS A 37 11.71 7.70 9.23
CA LYS A 37 11.79 7.49 10.67
C LYS A 37 11.36 8.73 11.45
N GLU A 38 11.18 8.58 12.76
CA GLU A 38 10.86 9.68 13.67
C GLU A 38 11.95 10.75 13.71
N ASP A 39 13.21 10.32 13.51
CA ASP A 39 14.37 11.20 13.48
C ASP A 39 14.52 11.99 12.16
N GLY A 40 13.63 11.81 11.20
CA GLY A 40 13.66 12.47 9.90
C GLY A 40 14.49 11.76 8.84
N SER A 41 15.28 10.75 9.21
CA SER A 41 16.07 9.98 8.26
C SER A 41 15.19 9.11 7.36
N VAL A 42 15.65 8.90 6.13
CA VAL A 42 15.01 7.99 5.18
C VAL A 42 15.67 6.63 5.27
N GLU A 43 14.90 5.61 5.61
CA GLU A 43 15.37 4.23 5.57
C GLU A 43 14.87 3.53 4.34
N VAL A 44 15.78 2.92 3.57
CA VAL A 44 15.46 2.22 2.33
C VAL A 44 15.82 0.74 2.45
N HIS A 45 14.82 -0.11 2.31
CA HIS A 45 14.99 -1.57 2.28
C HIS A 45 14.84 -2.09 0.86
N LYS A 46 15.94 -2.61 0.28
CA LYS A 46 15.94 -3.25 -1.04
C LYS A 46 15.77 -4.76 -0.88
N SER A 47 14.93 -5.35 -1.71
CA SER A 47 14.69 -6.80 -1.74
C SER A 47 14.33 -7.26 -3.14
N LYS A 48 14.40 -8.60 -3.36
CA LYS A 48 13.98 -9.20 -4.63
C LYS A 48 12.73 -10.04 -4.42
N PHE A 49 11.79 -9.88 -5.32
CA PHE A 49 10.56 -10.68 -5.35
C PHE A 49 10.39 -11.33 -6.70
N VAL A 50 10.73 -12.61 -6.79
CA VAL A 50 10.60 -13.42 -8.00
C VAL A 50 9.20 -14.04 -8.04
N SER A 51 8.42 -13.71 -9.07
CA SER A 51 7.07 -14.26 -9.26
C SER A 51 7.14 -15.75 -9.57
N VAL A 52 6.22 -16.54 -8.99
CA VAL A 52 6.05 -17.98 -9.30
C VAL A 52 5.73 -18.19 -10.80
N LYS A 53 5.06 -17.20 -11.44
CA LYS A 53 4.77 -17.23 -12.89
C LYS A 53 6.03 -17.17 -13.73
N THR A 54 7.10 -16.55 -13.26
CA THR A 54 8.41 -16.52 -13.94
C THR A 54 9.06 -17.89 -13.88
N LYS A 55 8.96 -18.59 -12.75
CA LYS A 55 9.50 -19.93 -12.55
C LYS A 55 8.70 -21.00 -13.31
N HIS A 56 7.38 -20.86 -13.37
CA HIS A 56 6.47 -21.84 -13.97
C HIS A 56 5.59 -21.20 -15.06
N LYS A 57 6.05 -21.23 -16.31
CA LYS A 57 5.38 -20.57 -17.45
C LYS A 57 3.93 -21.03 -17.69
N TRP A 58 3.56 -22.26 -17.32
CA TRP A 58 2.19 -22.77 -17.45
C TRP A 58 1.19 -22.05 -16.52
N LEU A 59 1.67 -21.38 -15.45
CA LEU A 59 0.85 -20.55 -14.59
C LEU A 59 0.50 -19.18 -15.19
N ASN A 60 1.12 -18.81 -16.29
CA ASN A 60 0.90 -17.51 -16.96
C ASN A 60 -0.23 -17.53 -17.99
N ILE A 61 -1.19 -18.45 -17.85
CA ILE A 61 -2.40 -18.47 -18.67
C ILE A 61 -3.44 -17.46 -18.16
N PRO A 62 -4.31 -16.92 -19.03
CA PRO A 62 -5.39 -16.01 -18.62
C PRO A 62 -6.20 -16.56 -17.44
N LEU A 63 -6.73 -15.69 -16.63
CA LEU A 63 -7.42 -15.97 -15.37
C LEU A 63 -6.49 -16.50 -14.26
N LEU A 64 -5.74 -17.59 -14.49
CA LEU A 64 -4.85 -18.16 -13.47
C LEU A 64 -3.71 -17.20 -13.09
N ARG A 65 -3.12 -16.51 -14.07
CA ARG A 65 -2.11 -15.47 -13.81
C ARG A 65 -2.64 -14.33 -12.95
N GLY A 66 -3.95 -14.04 -13.03
CA GLY A 66 -4.61 -13.03 -12.22
C GLY A 66 -4.73 -13.44 -10.77
N VAL A 67 -5.18 -14.68 -10.51
CA VAL A 67 -5.27 -15.25 -9.16
C VAL A 67 -3.89 -15.28 -8.49
N ILE A 68 -2.89 -15.82 -9.20
CA ILE A 68 -1.52 -15.92 -8.67
C ILE A 68 -0.96 -14.51 -8.42
N GLY A 69 -1.11 -13.57 -9.38
CA GLY A 69 -0.63 -12.20 -9.21
C GLY A 69 -1.27 -11.47 -8.04
N PHE A 70 -2.55 -11.72 -7.78
CA PHE A 70 -3.24 -11.17 -6.62
C PHE A 70 -2.69 -11.75 -5.32
N VAL A 71 -2.54 -13.07 -5.22
CA VAL A 71 -1.97 -13.74 -4.03
C VAL A 71 -0.54 -13.27 -3.78
N GLU A 72 0.30 -13.19 -4.83
CA GLU A 72 1.65 -12.66 -4.74
C GLU A 72 1.68 -11.21 -4.25
N SER A 73 0.78 -10.36 -4.76
CA SER A 73 0.66 -8.97 -4.31
C SER A 73 0.23 -8.89 -2.85
N MET A 74 -0.70 -9.74 -2.40
CA MET A 74 -1.11 -9.81 -0.99
C MET A 74 0.06 -10.21 -0.08
N ILE A 75 0.83 -11.25 -0.46
CA ILE A 75 2.00 -11.70 0.31
C ILE A 75 3.04 -10.57 0.40
N LEU A 76 3.33 -9.90 -0.73
CA LEU A 76 4.27 -8.78 -0.76
C LEU A 76 3.76 -7.64 0.12
N SER A 77 2.47 -7.30 0.02
CA SER A 77 1.82 -6.26 0.82
C SER A 77 1.94 -6.50 2.32
N PHE A 78 1.67 -7.74 2.77
CA PHE A 78 1.84 -8.09 4.18
C PHE A 78 3.29 -8.01 4.64
N ARG A 79 4.24 -8.48 3.82
CA ARG A 79 5.67 -8.42 4.16
C ARG A 79 6.15 -6.98 4.31
N THR A 80 5.79 -6.10 3.39
CA THR A 80 6.20 -4.69 3.43
C THR A 80 5.51 -3.93 4.55
N LEU A 81 4.23 -4.21 4.83
CA LEU A 81 3.52 -3.62 5.95
C LEU A 81 4.14 -4.03 7.29
N ASN A 82 4.39 -5.34 7.50
CA ASN A 82 5.05 -5.82 8.72
C ASN A 82 6.45 -5.23 8.87
N LYS A 83 7.20 -5.09 7.76
CA LYS A 83 8.52 -4.45 7.82
C LYS A 83 8.44 -2.98 8.20
N SER A 84 7.42 -2.25 7.70
CA SER A 84 7.25 -0.84 8.07
C SER A 84 6.87 -0.67 9.54
N THR A 85 6.02 -1.54 10.10
CA THR A 85 5.71 -1.52 11.53
C THR A 85 6.91 -1.90 12.38
N GLU A 86 7.66 -2.94 11.99
CA GLU A 86 8.89 -3.36 12.69
C GLU A 86 9.91 -2.22 12.81
N VAL A 87 10.16 -1.47 11.73
CA VAL A 87 11.11 -0.35 11.75
C VAL A 87 10.64 0.78 12.66
N LEU A 88 9.34 1.09 12.65
CA LEU A 88 8.76 2.12 13.52
C LEU A 88 8.66 1.67 14.98
N GLU A 89 8.34 0.39 15.24
CA GLU A 89 8.28 -0.18 16.60
C GLU A 89 9.66 -0.30 17.25
N ILE A 90 10.74 -0.59 16.49
CA ILE A 90 12.10 -0.61 17.03
C ILE A 90 12.51 0.73 17.64
N GLU A 91 11.96 1.84 17.15
CA GLU A 91 12.20 3.17 17.71
C GLU A 91 11.43 3.40 19.01
N ASP A 92 10.21 2.86 19.13
CA ASP A 92 9.42 2.92 20.37
C ASP A 92 9.89 1.93 21.44
N ASP A 93 10.36 0.73 21.05
CA ASP A 93 10.76 -0.36 21.93
C ASP A 93 12.13 -0.16 22.62
N LYS A 94 12.95 0.79 22.19
CA LYS A 94 14.14 1.17 22.97
C LYS A 94 13.78 1.67 24.39
N LYS A 95 12.51 2.02 24.61
CA LYS A 95 11.99 2.49 25.93
C LYS A 95 11.41 1.38 26.80
N THR A 96 11.05 0.20 26.26
CA THR A 96 10.29 -0.83 26.99
C THR A 96 11.02 -2.17 27.13
N LYS A 97 12.27 -2.29 26.65
CA LYS A 97 13.01 -3.58 26.64
C LYS A 97 13.27 -4.22 28.01
N ASP A 98 13.15 -3.45 29.11
CA ASP A 98 13.42 -4.00 30.45
C ASP A 98 12.25 -4.79 31.06
N GLU A 99 11.03 -4.69 30.51
CA GLU A 99 9.84 -5.36 31.08
C GLU A 99 9.22 -6.46 30.18
N GLU A 100 9.45 -6.48 28.86
CA GLU A 100 8.73 -7.36 27.92
C GLU A 100 9.46 -8.67 27.52
N GLU A 101 10.73 -8.84 27.78
CA GLU A 101 11.48 -10.07 27.41
C GLU A 101 10.91 -11.37 28.02
N LYS A 102 10.03 -11.30 28.99
CA LYS A 102 9.44 -12.47 29.67
C LYS A 102 8.02 -12.87 29.28
N SER A 103 7.30 -12.01 28.57
CA SER A 103 5.87 -12.26 28.26
C SER A 103 5.49 -12.17 26.77
N GLY A 104 6.38 -11.70 25.91
CA GLY A 104 6.05 -11.10 24.60
C GLY A 104 5.44 -12.04 23.54
N GLY A 105 5.98 -13.20 23.29
CA GLY A 105 5.63 -13.99 22.11
C GLY A 105 4.19 -14.55 22.10
N ALA A 106 3.73 -15.08 23.22
CA ALA A 106 2.39 -15.71 23.31
C ALA A 106 1.28 -14.65 23.38
N MET A 107 1.49 -13.52 24.07
CA MET A 107 0.51 -12.44 24.17
C MET A 107 0.34 -11.73 22.83
N THR A 108 1.42 -11.42 22.14
CA THR A 108 1.39 -10.80 20.81
C THR A 108 0.69 -11.70 19.80
N LEU A 109 0.99 -13.01 19.80
CA LEU A 109 0.30 -13.98 18.94
C LEU A 109 -1.21 -14.04 19.27
N LEU A 110 -1.58 -14.02 20.55
CA LEU A 110 -2.98 -14.04 20.99
C LEU A 110 -3.71 -12.77 20.51
N VAL A 111 -3.16 -11.59 20.74
CA VAL A 111 -3.74 -10.31 20.34
C VAL A 111 -3.89 -10.24 18.81
N THR A 112 -2.86 -10.61 18.06
CA THR A 112 -2.92 -10.64 16.59
C THR A 112 -3.98 -11.61 16.07
N THR A 113 -4.08 -12.81 16.68
CA THR A 113 -5.08 -13.82 16.31
C THR A 113 -6.49 -13.32 16.59
N ILE A 114 -6.74 -12.75 17.77
CA ILE A 114 -8.04 -12.17 18.12
C ILE A 114 -8.41 -11.02 17.18
N SER A 115 -7.47 -10.10 16.89
CA SER A 115 -7.69 -8.99 15.97
C SER A 115 -8.04 -9.48 14.57
N MET A 116 -7.38 -10.53 14.08
CA MET A 116 -7.69 -11.13 12.78
C MET A 116 -9.09 -11.77 12.77
N ILE A 117 -9.47 -12.50 13.83
CA ILE A 117 -10.81 -13.11 13.96
C ILE A 117 -11.89 -12.01 13.98
N LEU A 118 -11.66 -10.93 14.75
CA LEU A 118 -12.59 -9.80 14.83
C LEU A 118 -12.70 -9.08 13.47
N GLY A 119 -11.60 -8.88 12.77
CA GLY A 119 -11.58 -8.27 11.43
C GLY A 119 -12.36 -9.10 10.40
N VAL A 120 -12.14 -10.42 10.37
CA VAL A 120 -12.89 -11.33 9.49
C VAL A 120 -14.37 -11.34 9.88
N GLY A 121 -14.69 -11.40 11.19
CA GLY A 121 -16.06 -11.35 11.70
C GLY A 121 -16.79 -10.08 11.29
N LEU A 122 -16.12 -8.92 11.40
CA LEU A 122 -16.65 -7.63 10.97
C LEU A 122 -16.89 -7.59 9.44
N ALA A 123 -15.97 -8.13 8.64
CA ALA A 123 -16.14 -8.21 7.19
C ALA A 123 -17.35 -9.08 6.79
N VAL A 124 -17.52 -10.23 7.43
CA VAL A 124 -18.69 -11.09 7.21
C VAL A 124 -19.98 -10.37 7.62
N LEU A 125 -19.97 -9.70 8.75
CA LEU A 125 -21.13 -8.94 9.25
C LEU A 125 -21.52 -7.82 8.28
N LEU A 126 -20.55 -7.00 7.84
CA LEU A 126 -20.81 -5.84 6.97
C LEU A 126 -21.17 -6.25 5.54
N PHE A 127 -20.52 -7.27 4.96
CA PHE A 127 -20.64 -7.57 3.52
C PHE A 127 -21.51 -8.78 3.19
N MET A 128 -21.82 -9.62 4.19
CA MET A 128 -22.71 -10.76 3.98
C MET A 128 -24.02 -10.61 4.77
N TRP A 129 -23.94 -10.38 6.07
CA TRP A 129 -25.11 -10.40 6.95
C TRP A 129 -25.96 -9.13 6.82
N LEU A 130 -25.35 -7.95 6.90
CA LEU A 130 -26.06 -6.66 6.90
C LEU A 130 -26.83 -6.40 5.60
N PRO A 131 -26.27 -6.55 4.37
CA PRO A 131 -27.02 -6.36 3.14
C PRO A 131 -28.20 -7.34 3.02
N GLY A 132 -27.99 -8.59 3.38
CA GLY A 132 -29.04 -9.60 3.36
C GLY A 132 -30.19 -9.31 4.33
N THR A 133 -29.86 -8.80 5.53
CA THR A 133 -30.87 -8.44 6.53
C THR A 133 -31.66 -7.20 6.11
N LEU A 134 -30.99 -6.18 5.59
CA LEU A 134 -31.66 -4.98 5.06
C LEU A 134 -32.56 -5.31 3.89
N THR A 135 -32.15 -6.20 2.99
CA THR A 135 -32.98 -6.65 1.87
C THR A 135 -34.23 -7.42 2.35
N LYS A 136 -34.08 -8.29 3.36
CA LYS A 136 -35.24 -8.99 3.98
C LYS A 136 -36.19 -8.01 4.68
N LEU A 137 -35.66 -6.99 5.33
CA LEU A 137 -36.47 -5.95 5.95
C LEU A 137 -37.25 -5.15 4.91
N LEU A 138 -36.61 -4.79 3.79
CA LEU A 138 -37.26 -4.13 2.68
C LEU A 138 -38.39 -4.99 2.10
N GLU A 139 -38.15 -6.29 1.91
CA GLU A 139 -39.14 -7.26 1.41
C GLU A 139 -40.37 -7.37 2.33
N LYS A 140 -40.21 -7.24 3.65
CA LYS A 140 -41.33 -7.17 4.60
C LYS A 140 -42.18 -5.91 4.45
N LEU A 141 -41.57 -4.80 4.01
CA LEU A 141 -42.25 -3.52 3.86
C LEU A 141 -42.92 -3.35 2.48
N THR A 142 -42.29 -3.89 1.43
CA THR A 142 -42.73 -3.68 0.03
C THR A 142 -43.46 -4.89 -0.57
N GLY A 143 -43.47 -6.04 0.12
CA GLY A 143 -43.94 -7.31 -0.41
C GLY A 143 -42.83 -8.14 -1.07
N PRO A 144 -43.12 -9.34 -1.56
CA PRO A 144 -42.15 -10.26 -2.11
C PRO A 144 -41.45 -9.70 -3.35
N LEU A 145 -40.12 -9.69 -3.31
CA LEU A 145 -39.27 -9.19 -4.42
C LEU A 145 -38.84 -10.38 -5.31
N ASN A 146 -38.78 -10.15 -6.62
CA ASN A 146 -38.24 -11.16 -7.51
C ASN A 146 -36.72 -11.34 -7.26
N PHE A 147 -36.22 -12.52 -7.65
CA PHE A 147 -34.84 -12.95 -7.40
C PHE A 147 -33.78 -11.91 -7.89
N TYR A 148 -33.91 -11.42 -9.11
CA TYR A 148 -32.92 -10.50 -9.69
C TYR A 148 -32.93 -9.14 -8.99
N LEU A 149 -34.12 -8.63 -8.66
CA LEU A 149 -34.26 -7.36 -7.95
C LEU A 149 -33.66 -7.46 -6.53
N LYS A 150 -33.88 -8.57 -5.85
CA LYS A 150 -33.30 -8.85 -4.53
C LYS A 150 -31.76 -8.88 -4.58
N ALA A 151 -31.18 -9.57 -5.57
CA ALA A 151 -29.74 -9.63 -5.78
C ALA A 151 -29.15 -8.25 -6.16
N ALA A 152 -29.86 -7.47 -6.97
CA ALA A 152 -29.45 -6.11 -7.34
C ALA A 152 -29.45 -5.17 -6.13
N ILE A 153 -30.49 -5.21 -5.30
CA ILE A 153 -30.57 -4.41 -4.06
C ILE A 153 -29.45 -4.78 -3.10
N GLU A 154 -29.22 -6.09 -2.86
CA GLU A 154 -28.06 -6.50 -2.05
C GLU A 154 -26.73 -6.00 -2.60
N GLY A 155 -26.59 -6.00 -3.93
CA GLY A 155 -25.39 -5.49 -4.61
C GLY A 155 -25.19 -4.00 -4.37
N VAL A 156 -26.22 -3.19 -4.56
CA VAL A 156 -26.18 -1.73 -4.32
C VAL A 156 -25.88 -1.44 -2.85
N LEU A 157 -26.51 -2.18 -1.91
CA LEU A 157 -26.24 -2.03 -0.49
C LEU A 157 -24.78 -2.34 -0.14
N LYS A 158 -24.18 -3.38 -0.75
CA LYS A 158 -22.75 -3.69 -0.56
C LYS A 158 -21.83 -2.56 -1.03
N ILE A 159 -22.11 -1.97 -2.20
CA ILE A 159 -21.35 -0.81 -2.69
C ILE A 159 -21.48 0.33 -1.71
N PHE A 160 -22.68 0.64 -1.26
CA PHE A 160 -22.93 1.72 -0.29
C PHE A 160 -22.20 1.49 1.02
N ILE A 161 -22.29 0.28 1.60
CA ILE A 161 -21.60 -0.11 2.84
C ILE A 161 -20.09 -0.01 2.65
N PHE A 162 -19.56 -0.47 1.52
CA PHE A 162 -18.13 -0.39 1.22
C PHE A 162 -17.63 1.06 1.16
N VAL A 163 -18.36 1.92 0.43
CA VAL A 163 -18.01 3.35 0.33
C VAL A 163 -18.10 4.02 1.69
N ALA A 164 -19.16 3.75 2.46
CA ALA A 164 -19.34 4.29 3.80
C ALA A 164 -18.21 3.84 4.75
N TYR A 165 -17.82 2.56 4.71
CA TYR A 165 -16.70 2.02 5.48
C TYR A 165 -15.39 2.77 5.16
N ILE A 166 -15.05 2.93 3.87
CA ILE A 166 -13.84 3.65 3.48
C ILE A 166 -13.91 5.12 3.90
N LEU A 167 -15.06 5.79 3.77
CA LEU A 167 -15.23 7.16 4.24
C LEU A 167 -15.02 7.27 5.75
N LEU A 168 -15.58 6.36 6.54
CA LEU A 168 -15.37 6.32 8.00
C LEU A 168 -13.89 6.08 8.33
N ALA A 169 -13.23 5.17 7.61
CA ALA A 169 -11.79 4.93 7.80
C ALA A 169 -10.95 6.20 7.56
N THR A 170 -11.34 7.08 6.62
CA THR A 170 -10.62 8.34 6.37
C THR A 170 -10.67 9.33 7.55
N LEU A 171 -11.57 9.13 8.52
CA LEU A 171 -11.65 9.96 9.73
C LEU A 171 -10.51 9.66 10.70
N MET A 172 -9.93 8.46 10.63
CA MET A 172 -8.75 8.08 11.41
C MET A 172 -7.53 8.79 10.82
N LYS A 173 -6.74 9.47 11.66
CA LYS A 173 -5.57 10.26 11.24
C LYS A 173 -4.53 9.39 10.52
N ASP A 174 -4.26 8.21 11.05
CA ASP A 174 -3.25 7.29 10.52
C ASP A 174 -3.66 6.76 9.13
N ILE A 175 -4.91 6.35 8.96
CA ILE A 175 -5.43 5.92 7.66
C ILE A 175 -5.41 7.06 6.65
N ARG A 176 -5.77 8.28 7.09
CA ARG A 176 -5.70 9.46 6.22
C ARG A 176 -4.26 9.71 5.76
N ARG A 177 -3.27 9.50 6.63
CA ARG A 177 -1.86 9.67 6.32
C ARG A 177 -1.38 8.58 5.33
N VAL A 178 -1.75 7.32 5.52
CA VAL A 178 -1.51 6.25 4.52
C VAL A 178 -2.12 6.63 3.17
N PHE A 179 -3.30 7.26 3.13
CA PHE A 179 -3.91 7.72 1.87
C PHE A 179 -3.17 8.93 1.24
N GLN A 180 -2.42 9.71 2.02
CA GLN A 180 -1.50 10.71 1.47
C GLN A 180 -0.27 10.03 0.83
N TYR A 181 0.34 9.04 1.48
CA TYR A 181 1.40 8.23 0.88
C TYR A 181 0.93 7.49 -0.39
N HIS A 182 -0.32 7.03 -0.43
CA HIS A 182 -0.91 6.47 -1.64
C HIS A 182 -1.05 7.52 -2.77
N GLY A 183 -1.37 8.76 -2.41
CA GLY A 183 -1.31 9.89 -3.34
C GLY A 183 0.11 10.17 -3.83
N ALA A 184 1.11 10.10 -2.94
CA ALA A 184 2.52 10.28 -3.28
C ALA A 184 3.03 9.18 -4.22
N GLU A 185 2.69 7.93 -3.94
CA GLU A 185 2.96 6.79 -4.83
C GLU A 185 2.47 7.06 -6.25
N HIS A 186 1.18 7.38 -6.42
CA HIS A 186 0.58 7.62 -7.74
C HIS A 186 1.20 8.80 -8.46
N LYS A 187 1.43 9.93 -7.77
CA LYS A 187 2.06 11.12 -8.36
C LYS A 187 3.49 10.85 -8.81
N SER A 188 4.25 10.11 -8.03
CA SER A 188 5.63 9.76 -8.36
C SER A 188 5.70 8.77 -9.54
N ILE A 189 4.82 7.77 -9.60
CA ILE A 189 4.69 6.88 -10.77
C ILE A 189 4.29 7.69 -12.01
N ALA A 190 3.31 8.59 -11.90
CA ALA A 190 2.86 9.42 -13.01
C ALA A 190 3.98 10.36 -13.52
N CYS A 191 4.80 10.91 -12.62
CA CYS A 191 5.97 11.71 -12.95
C CYS A 191 7.01 10.88 -13.74
N TYR A 192 7.30 9.66 -13.28
CA TYR A 192 8.20 8.74 -13.96
C TYR A 192 7.70 8.33 -15.35
N GLU A 193 6.41 7.95 -15.46
CA GLU A 193 5.78 7.55 -16.73
C GLU A 193 5.67 8.72 -17.72
N ALA A 194 5.60 9.95 -17.23
CA ALA A 194 5.64 11.16 -18.07
C ALA A 194 7.07 11.53 -18.53
N GLY A 195 8.10 10.81 -18.07
CA GLY A 195 9.49 11.10 -18.40
C GLY A 195 10.02 12.41 -17.80
N MET A 196 9.35 12.93 -16.77
CA MET A 196 9.82 14.10 -16.05
C MET A 196 10.91 13.70 -15.05
N GLU A 197 11.76 14.66 -14.69
CA GLU A 197 12.73 14.47 -13.62
C GLU A 197 11.99 14.18 -12.31
N LEU A 198 12.46 13.14 -11.58
CA LEU A 198 11.88 12.71 -10.32
C LEU A 198 12.32 13.65 -9.19
N THR A 199 11.61 14.76 -9.06
CA THR A 199 11.71 15.71 -7.94
C THR A 199 10.35 15.91 -7.29
N PRO A 200 10.28 16.28 -5.99
CA PRO A 200 9.02 16.55 -5.31
C PRO A 200 8.16 17.60 -6.03
N GLU A 201 8.77 18.64 -6.57
CA GLU A 201 8.11 19.74 -7.29
C GLU A 201 7.45 19.26 -8.58
N ASN A 202 8.10 18.37 -9.32
CA ASN A 202 7.57 17.81 -10.56
C ASN A 202 6.48 16.78 -10.26
N ALA A 203 6.72 15.90 -9.29
CA ALA A 203 5.72 14.92 -8.84
C ALA A 203 4.46 15.61 -8.32
N LYS A 204 4.58 16.74 -7.62
CA LYS A 204 3.45 17.53 -7.13
C LYS A 204 2.50 18.00 -8.24
N LYS A 205 3.01 18.25 -9.44
CA LYS A 205 2.22 18.65 -10.63
C LYS A 205 1.47 17.49 -11.28
N CYS A 206 1.85 16.24 -10.96
CA CYS A 206 1.25 15.05 -11.55
C CYS A 206 -0.07 14.66 -10.91
N THR A 207 -0.84 13.83 -11.61
CA THR A 207 -2.11 13.31 -11.13
C THR A 207 -1.92 12.21 -10.08
N ARG A 208 -2.78 12.19 -9.06
CA ARG A 208 -2.87 11.09 -8.11
C ARG A 208 -3.83 9.96 -8.54
N PHE A 209 -4.43 10.08 -9.72
CA PHE A 209 -5.36 9.07 -10.24
C PHE A 209 -4.63 8.13 -11.20
N HIS A 210 -4.66 6.83 -10.88
CA HIS A 210 -3.95 5.82 -11.64
C HIS A 210 -4.87 4.63 -11.97
N PRO A 211 -5.04 4.24 -13.25
CA PRO A 211 -6.04 3.23 -13.64
C PRO A 211 -5.70 1.82 -13.15
N ARG A 212 -4.44 1.52 -12.84
CA ARG A 212 -3.95 0.20 -12.42
C ARG A 212 -3.77 0.05 -10.91
N CYS A 213 -4.40 0.91 -10.13
CA CYS A 213 -4.32 0.86 -8.67
C CYS A 213 -5.06 -0.36 -8.10
N GLY A 214 -4.52 -0.93 -7.03
CA GLY A 214 -5.15 -2.05 -6.31
C GLY A 214 -6.54 -1.72 -5.76
N THR A 215 -6.82 -0.47 -5.40
CA THR A 215 -8.15 -0.05 -4.96
C THR A 215 -9.17 -0.06 -6.10
N SER A 216 -8.75 0.31 -7.32
CA SER A 216 -9.58 0.15 -8.53
C SER A 216 -9.89 -1.31 -8.81
N PHE A 217 -8.90 -2.19 -8.63
CA PHE A 217 -9.10 -3.63 -8.77
C PHE A 217 -10.12 -4.17 -7.78
N MET A 218 -10.05 -3.80 -6.50
CA MET A 218 -11.04 -4.21 -5.50
C MET A 218 -12.46 -3.78 -5.88
N PHE A 219 -12.63 -2.57 -6.42
CA PHE A 219 -13.94 -2.08 -6.83
C PHE A 219 -14.48 -2.81 -8.07
N VAL A 220 -13.62 -3.10 -9.05
CA VAL A 220 -13.98 -3.93 -10.22
C VAL A 220 -14.40 -5.34 -9.76
N MET A 221 -13.66 -5.97 -8.85
CA MET A 221 -14.01 -7.25 -8.26
C MET A 221 -15.38 -7.21 -7.53
N LEU A 222 -15.66 -6.13 -6.81
CA LEU A 222 -16.94 -5.94 -6.14
C LEU A 222 -18.09 -5.93 -7.16
N ILE A 223 -17.95 -5.18 -8.26
CA ILE A 223 -18.96 -5.13 -9.34
C ILE A 223 -19.14 -6.52 -9.99
N ILE A 224 -18.04 -7.18 -10.36
CA ILE A 224 -18.11 -8.53 -10.95
C ILE A 224 -18.77 -9.51 -9.97
N GLY A 225 -18.44 -9.44 -8.68
CA GLY A 225 -19.03 -10.25 -7.64
C GLY A 225 -20.53 -10.02 -7.47
N ILE A 226 -21.01 -8.77 -7.64
CA ILE A 226 -22.44 -8.44 -7.64
C ILE A 226 -23.13 -9.05 -8.86
N VAL A 227 -22.59 -8.81 -10.05
CA VAL A 227 -23.14 -9.35 -11.31
C VAL A 227 -23.17 -10.88 -11.25
N THR A 228 -22.08 -11.51 -10.87
CA THR A 228 -22.01 -12.98 -10.70
C THR A 228 -23.03 -13.46 -9.67
N GLY A 229 -23.20 -12.72 -8.56
CA GLY A 229 -24.17 -13.01 -7.52
C GLY A 229 -25.62 -13.01 -7.98
N MET A 230 -25.94 -12.28 -9.07
CA MET A 230 -27.29 -12.29 -9.66
C MET A 230 -27.62 -13.60 -10.39
N PHE A 231 -26.63 -14.42 -10.69
CA PHE A 231 -26.81 -15.74 -11.33
C PHE A 231 -26.76 -16.91 -10.32
N ILE A 232 -26.43 -16.63 -9.05
CA ILE A 232 -26.36 -17.66 -7.99
C ILE A 232 -27.71 -17.71 -7.30
N PRO A 233 -28.39 -18.88 -7.26
CA PRO A 233 -29.65 -19.03 -6.56
C PRO A 233 -29.56 -18.56 -5.09
N VAL A 234 -30.54 -17.81 -4.65
CA VAL A 234 -30.64 -17.42 -3.23
C VAL A 234 -31.22 -18.61 -2.49
N TRP A 235 -30.38 -19.34 -1.78
CA TRP A 235 -30.82 -20.41 -0.91
C TRP A 235 -30.97 -19.88 0.51
N ASP A 236 -31.89 -20.46 1.25
CA ASP A 236 -32.11 -20.09 2.65
C ASP A 236 -30.92 -20.48 3.54
N ASN A 237 -30.08 -21.42 3.07
CA ASN A 237 -28.89 -21.84 3.76
C ASN A 237 -27.73 -20.84 3.53
N MET A 238 -27.49 -20.02 4.54
CA MET A 238 -26.44 -18.98 4.51
C MET A 238 -25.04 -19.57 4.31
N LEU A 239 -24.74 -20.74 4.91
CA LEU A 239 -23.42 -21.38 4.82
C LEU A 239 -23.14 -21.88 3.40
N LEU A 240 -24.12 -22.50 2.76
CA LEU A 240 -23.99 -22.99 1.40
C LEU A 240 -23.83 -21.83 0.41
N ARG A 241 -24.57 -20.74 0.61
CA ARG A 241 -24.43 -19.50 -0.16
C ARG A 241 -23.02 -18.89 -0.03
N ALA A 242 -22.46 -18.87 1.19
CA ALA A 242 -21.11 -18.42 1.47
C ALA A 242 -20.07 -19.31 0.78
N ALA A 243 -20.22 -20.63 0.87
CA ALA A 243 -19.31 -21.60 0.26
C ALA A 243 -19.26 -21.45 -1.26
N ILE A 244 -20.41 -21.27 -1.94
CA ILE A 244 -20.45 -21.06 -3.39
C ILE A 244 -19.76 -19.74 -3.78
N LYS A 245 -20.04 -18.63 -3.05
CA LYS A 245 -19.38 -17.35 -3.31
C LYS A 245 -17.86 -17.45 -3.13
N LEU A 246 -17.41 -18.19 -2.12
CA LEU A 246 -15.98 -18.43 -1.89
C LEU A 246 -15.35 -19.29 -3.01
N ALA A 247 -16.06 -20.32 -3.47
CA ALA A 247 -15.59 -21.17 -4.57
C ALA A 247 -15.47 -20.43 -5.91
N ILE A 248 -16.33 -19.42 -6.16
CA ILE A 248 -16.30 -18.59 -7.38
C ILE A 248 -15.29 -17.43 -7.26
N LEU A 249 -14.84 -17.08 -6.06
CA LEU A 249 -13.93 -15.95 -5.81
C LEU A 249 -12.67 -15.99 -6.68
N PRO A 250 -11.96 -17.13 -6.87
CA PRO A 250 -10.79 -17.16 -7.76
C PRO A 250 -11.14 -16.80 -9.21
N LEU A 251 -12.31 -17.19 -9.70
CA LEU A 251 -12.77 -16.81 -11.05
C LEU A 251 -12.99 -15.29 -11.14
N ILE A 252 -13.64 -14.70 -10.14
CA ILE A 252 -13.87 -13.24 -10.06
C ILE A 252 -12.54 -12.49 -10.05
N MET A 253 -11.56 -12.98 -9.27
CA MET A 253 -10.19 -12.43 -9.22
C MET A 253 -9.51 -12.48 -10.59
N GLY A 254 -9.56 -13.64 -11.25
CA GLY A 254 -8.96 -13.82 -12.57
C GLY A 254 -9.57 -12.88 -13.61
N VAL A 255 -10.89 -12.80 -13.68
CA VAL A 255 -11.61 -11.89 -14.59
C VAL A 255 -11.31 -10.43 -14.28
N GLY A 256 -11.36 -10.05 -13.02
CA GLY A 256 -11.05 -8.67 -12.59
C GLY A 256 -9.62 -8.26 -12.97
N PHE A 257 -8.66 -9.16 -12.81
CA PHE A 257 -7.28 -8.90 -13.21
C PHE A 257 -7.15 -8.68 -14.72
N GLU A 258 -7.77 -9.52 -15.55
CA GLU A 258 -7.73 -9.36 -17.01
C GLU A 258 -8.38 -8.02 -17.42
N ILE A 259 -9.47 -7.61 -16.81
CA ILE A 259 -10.12 -6.32 -17.06
C ILE A 259 -9.17 -5.17 -16.74
N ILE A 260 -8.54 -5.16 -15.57
CA ILE A 260 -7.59 -4.10 -15.19
C ILE A 260 -6.38 -4.06 -16.11
N MET A 261 -5.87 -5.22 -16.52
CA MET A 261 -4.78 -5.33 -17.49
C MET A 261 -5.18 -4.72 -18.84
N LEU A 262 -6.40 -4.97 -19.30
CA LEU A 262 -6.93 -4.37 -20.54
C LEU A 262 -7.09 -2.86 -20.41
N CYS A 263 -7.60 -2.36 -19.28
CA CYS A 263 -7.72 -0.93 -18.99
C CYS A 263 -6.36 -0.22 -18.95
N GLY A 264 -5.31 -0.92 -18.51
CA GLY A 264 -3.95 -0.36 -18.51
C GLY A 264 -3.26 -0.36 -19.87
N LYS A 265 -3.68 -1.24 -20.79
CA LYS A 265 -3.07 -1.36 -22.14
C LYS A 265 -3.73 -0.47 -23.20
N HIS A 266 -5.02 -0.22 -23.07
CA HIS A 266 -5.81 0.46 -24.09
C HIS A 266 -6.50 1.69 -23.53
N GLU A 267 -6.33 2.83 -24.18
CA GLU A 267 -6.99 4.09 -23.83
C GLU A 267 -8.19 4.36 -24.76
N ASN A 268 -9.18 3.48 -24.74
CA ASN A 268 -10.41 3.69 -25.49
C ASN A 268 -11.58 4.04 -24.57
N ILE A 269 -12.73 4.41 -25.13
CA ILE A 269 -13.90 4.84 -24.39
C ILE A 269 -14.43 3.74 -23.46
N ILE A 270 -14.35 2.48 -23.88
CA ILE A 270 -14.81 1.33 -23.10
C ILE A 270 -13.95 1.14 -21.86
N THR A 271 -12.62 1.15 -22.02
CA THR A 271 -11.68 1.01 -20.88
C THR A 271 -11.80 2.19 -19.91
N LYS A 272 -12.08 3.42 -20.40
CA LYS A 272 -12.35 4.59 -19.56
C LYS A 272 -13.64 4.41 -18.74
N ILE A 273 -14.72 3.92 -19.34
CA ILE A 273 -15.98 3.65 -18.63
C ILE A 273 -15.79 2.57 -17.57
N VAL A 274 -15.09 1.47 -17.89
CA VAL A 274 -14.83 0.37 -16.95
C VAL A 274 -13.92 0.79 -15.80
N ALA A 275 -12.92 1.64 -16.07
CA ALA A 275 -12.00 2.15 -15.05
C ALA A 275 -12.62 3.27 -14.19
N ALA A 276 -13.62 3.99 -14.70
CA ALA A 276 -14.19 5.17 -14.06
C ALA A 276 -14.64 4.96 -12.61
N PRO A 277 -15.36 3.88 -12.24
CA PRO A 277 -15.75 3.65 -10.85
C PRO A 277 -14.55 3.51 -9.92
N GLY A 278 -13.50 2.80 -10.36
CA GLY A 278 -12.24 2.66 -9.61
C GLY A 278 -11.52 4.00 -9.43
N LEU A 279 -11.40 4.79 -10.50
CA LEU A 279 -10.82 6.13 -10.45
C LEU A 279 -11.63 7.07 -9.54
N TRP A 280 -12.93 6.89 -9.48
CA TRP A 280 -13.81 7.67 -8.59
C TRP A 280 -13.54 7.33 -7.13
N MET A 281 -13.33 6.05 -6.81
CA MET A 281 -12.94 5.59 -5.47
C MET A 281 -11.60 6.18 -5.01
N GLN A 282 -10.66 6.39 -5.92
CA GLN A 282 -9.37 7.01 -5.60
C GLN A 282 -9.49 8.45 -5.09
N ARG A 283 -10.60 9.16 -5.35
CA ARG A 283 -10.86 10.47 -4.71
C ARG A 283 -10.96 10.37 -3.19
N ILE A 284 -11.35 9.21 -2.69
CA ILE A 284 -11.48 8.92 -1.26
C ILE A 284 -10.18 8.28 -0.74
N THR A 285 -9.67 7.27 -1.45
CA THR A 285 -8.53 6.44 -1.02
C THR A 285 -7.16 7.02 -1.35
N THR A 286 -7.09 8.14 -2.06
CA THR A 286 -5.87 8.92 -2.22
C THR A 286 -6.09 10.35 -1.73
N LYS A 287 -5.13 10.90 -1.00
CA LYS A 287 -5.15 12.30 -0.55
C LYS A 287 -3.97 13.03 -1.14
N GLU A 288 -4.02 14.36 -1.10
CA GLU A 288 -2.92 15.19 -1.56
C GLU A 288 -1.74 15.03 -0.60
N PRO A 289 -0.56 14.57 -1.08
CA PRO A 289 0.62 14.40 -0.26
C PRO A 289 1.33 15.74 -0.03
N ASP A 290 2.09 15.81 1.04
CA ASP A 290 3.09 16.85 1.25
C ASP A 290 4.39 16.56 0.49
N GLU A 291 5.33 17.52 0.49
CA GLU A 291 6.59 17.37 -0.23
C GLU A 291 7.50 16.30 0.37
N ALA A 292 7.46 16.12 1.69
CA ALA A 292 8.22 15.08 2.36
C ALA A 292 7.72 13.68 1.97
N GLN A 293 6.41 13.48 1.85
CA GLN A 293 5.82 12.21 1.39
C GLN A 293 6.15 11.92 -0.08
N LEU A 294 6.19 12.97 -0.93
CA LEU A 294 6.64 12.84 -2.32
C LEU A 294 8.11 12.43 -2.40
N ALA A 295 8.97 13.03 -1.57
CA ALA A 295 10.38 12.68 -1.48
C ALA A 295 10.59 11.20 -1.13
N ILE A 296 9.85 10.67 -0.14
CA ILE A 296 9.88 9.24 0.21
C ILE A 296 9.46 8.34 -0.97
N ALA A 297 8.37 8.70 -1.66
CA ALA A 297 7.91 7.93 -2.81
C ALA A 297 8.93 7.95 -3.97
N ILE A 298 9.60 9.08 -4.17
CA ILE A 298 10.69 9.23 -5.17
C ILE A 298 11.89 8.39 -4.76
N SER A 299 12.29 8.39 -3.47
CA SER A 299 13.36 7.53 -2.96
C SER A 299 13.07 6.06 -3.24
N ALA A 300 11.84 5.61 -2.99
CA ALA A 300 11.43 4.25 -3.29
C ALA A 300 11.52 3.93 -4.79
N ILE A 301 11.10 4.84 -5.68
CA ILE A 301 11.20 4.65 -7.14
C ILE A 301 12.66 4.57 -7.57
N LYS A 302 13.49 5.56 -7.23
CA LYS A 302 14.91 5.61 -7.62
C LYS A 302 15.65 4.36 -7.13
N SER A 303 15.42 3.95 -5.88
CA SER A 303 16.03 2.74 -5.30
C SER A 303 15.54 1.42 -5.91
N SER A 304 14.34 1.37 -6.49
CA SER A 304 13.84 0.18 -7.21
C SER A 304 14.42 0.05 -8.61
N MET A 305 15.20 1.04 -9.07
CA MET A 305 15.75 1.15 -10.43
C MET A 305 17.24 1.53 -10.41
N PRO A 306 18.13 0.73 -9.80
CA PRO A 306 19.55 1.07 -9.69
C PRO A 306 20.25 1.21 -11.05
N GLU A 307 19.71 0.57 -12.09
CA GLU A 307 20.23 0.70 -13.46
C GLU A 307 19.96 2.09 -14.09
N GLU A 308 18.85 2.73 -13.71
CA GLU A 308 18.46 4.05 -14.21
C GLU A 308 18.96 5.19 -13.32
N PHE A 309 19.16 4.90 -12.02
CA PHE A 309 19.61 5.86 -11.00
C PHE A 309 20.77 5.29 -10.18
N PRO A 310 21.96 5.08 -10.81
CA PRO A 310 23.10 4.45 -10.12
C PRO A 310 23.70 5.36 -9.02
N ASP A 311 23.61 6.68 -9.19
CA ASP A 311 24.20 7.68 -8.30
C ASP A 311 23.19 8.21 -7.24
N PHE A 312 22.04 7.53 -7.07
CA PHE A 312 21.04 7.97 -6.10
C PHE A 312 21.51 7.69 -4.67
N ASP A 313 21.64 8.77 -3.89
CA ASP A 313 21.88 8.70 -2.45
C ASP A 313 20.58 8.47 -1.70
N GLU A 314 20.52 7.41 -0.87
CA GLU A 314 19.35 7.08 -0.07
C GLU A 314 19.02 8.13 0.99
N HIS A 315 20.00 8.93 1.40
CA HIS A 315 19.90 10.04 2.36
C HIS A 315 19.60 11.40 1.73
N GLU A 316 19.46 11.48 0.40
CA GLU A 316 19.19 12.74 -0.34
C GLU A 316 17.98 13.52 0.23
N TYR A 317 17.01 12.82 0.81
CA TYR A 317 15.77 13.39 1.33
C TYR A 317 15.62 13.30 2.86
N ASP A 318 16.72 13.13 3.57
CA ASP A 318 16.73 13.28 5.03
C ASP A 318 16.37 14.72 5.40
N ILE A 319 15.58 14.88 6.46
CA ILE A 319 15.17 16.20 6.97
C ILE A 319 15.53 16.33 8.44
N ASP A 320 15.70 17.57 8.89
CA ASP A 320 15.96 17.85 10.31
C ASP A 320 14.82 17.35 11.20
N VAL A 321 15.16 16.92 12.41
CA VAL A 321 14.21 16.38 13.39
C VAL A 321 13.08 17.37 13.71
N GLU A 322 13.37 18.68 13.79
CA GLU A 322 12.36 19.70 14.05
C GLU A 322 11.39 19.90 12.87
N GLU A 323 11.91 19.80 11.64
CA GLU A 323 11.07 19.85 10.44
C GLU A 323 10.24 18.59 10.31
N ASN A 324 10.81 17.41 10.58
CA ASN A 324 10.11 16.13 10.54
C ASN A 324 8.93 16.09 11.51
N ARG A 325 9.04 16.73 12.67
CA ARG A 325 7.94 16.84 13.63
C ARG A 325 6.62 17.37 13.05
N LYS A 326 6.69 18.18 12.00
CA LYS A 326 5.54 18.72 11.28
C LYS A 326 4.92 17.69 10.33
N HIS A 327 5.68 16.71 9.89
CA HIS A 327 5.33 15.75 8.85
C HIS A 327 4.95 14.38 9.41
N VAL A 328 5.56 13.94 10.51
CA VAL A 328 5.22 12.67 11.16
C VAL A 328 4.07 12.84 12.15
N ALA A 329 3.08 11.99 12.05
CA ALA A 329 2.00 11.94 13.03
C ALA A 329 2.48 11.14 14.25
N PHE A 330 2.89 11.81 15.30
CA PHE A 330 3.15 11.18 16.60
C PHE A 330 1.83 10.69 17.21
N THR A 331 1.51 9.45 16.97
CA THR A 331 0.30 8.80 17.44
C THR A 331 0.43 8.48 18.93
N GLY A 332 -0.29 9.21 19.76
CA GLY A 332 -0.51 8.90 21.16
C GLY A 332 0.50 9.44 22.19
N MET A 333 1.63 9.98 21.77
CA MET A 333 2.61 10.55 22.70
C MET A 333 2.17 11.92 23.24
N LYS A 334 2.42 12.16 24.53
CA LYS A 334 2.24 13.48 25.12
C LYS A 334 3.32 14.43 24.60
N LYS A 335 3.00 15.72 24.48
CA LYS A 335 3.89 16.73 23.93
C LYS A 335 5.29 16.76 24.60
N ASP A 336 5.32 16.60 25.93
CA ASP A 336 6.54 16.62 26.72
C ASP A 336 7.43 15.40 26.43
N ASP A 337 6.83 14.22 26.18
CA ASP A 337 7.55 12.98 25.84
C ASP A 337 8.16 13.07 24.42
N VAL A 338 7.46 13.73 23.49
CA VAL A 338 7.95 14.00 22.15
C VAL A 338 9.17 14.91 22.17
N GLU A 339 9.13 16.01 22.97
CA GLU A 339 10.24 16.95 23.10
C GLU A 339 11.49 16.29 23.72
N LYS A 340 11.28 15.41 24.72
CA LYS A 340 12.37 14.65 25.32
C LYS A 340 13.00 13.69 24.29
N ARG A 341 12.18 12.98 23.51
CA ARG A 341 12.68 12.04 22.49
C ARG A 341 13.45 12.73 21.39
N ILE A 342 13.00 13.89 20.92
CA ILE A 342 13.73 14.71 19.93
C ILE A 342 15.10 15.11 20.47
N ALA A 343 15.19 15.50 21.77
CA ALA A 343 16.46 15.86 22.38
C ALA A 343 17.42 14.65 22.47
N GLU A 344 16.90 13.47 22.78
CA GLU A 344 17.68 12.20 22.81
C GLU A 344 18.22 11.86 21.41
N ILE A 345 17.39 11.92 20.35
CA ILE A 345 17.79 11.64 18.96
C ILE A 345 18.85 12.63 18.48
N LYS A 346 18.72 13.93 18.80
CA LYS A 346 19.73 14.95 18.48
C LYS A 346 21.07 14.63 19.14
N ALA A 347 21.06 14.20 20.40
CA ALA A 347 22.27 13.80 21.11
C ALA A 347 22.93 12.55 20.52
N GLU A 348 22.12 11.54 20.15
CA GLU A 348 22.62 10.33 19.49
C GLU A 348 23.26 10.63 18.12
N ARG A 349 22.66 11.50 17.31
CA ARG A 349 23.22 11.93 16.01
C ARG A 349 24.52 12.71 16.18
N ALA A 350 24.57 13.64 17.13
CA ALA A 350 25.79 14.39 17.41
C ALA A 350 26.95 13.46 17.81
N ALA A 351 26.67 12.47 18.65
CA ALA A 351 27.66 11.45 19.03
C ALA A 351 28.09 10.55 17.85
N ALA A 352 27.16 10.21 16.95
CA ALA A 352 27.48 9.43 15.74
C ALA A 352 28.35 10.22 14.75
N THR A 353 28.08 11.50 14.55
CA THR A 353 28.87 12.39 13.68
C THR A 353 30.29 12.58 14.24
N GLU A 354 30.43 12.74 15.57
CA GLU A 354 31.72 12.86 16.22
C GLU A 354 32.57 11.60 16.09
N ASN A 355 31.94 10.41 16.12
CA ASN A 355 32.61 9.13 15.88
C ASN A 355 33.03 8.96 14.42
N THR A 356 32.29 9.49 13.45
CA THR A 356 32.65 9.42 12.02
C THR A 356 33.83 10.34 11.73
N ASP A 357 33.86 11.55 12.29
CA ASP A 357 34.99 12.49 12.19
C ASP A 357 36.27 11.95 12.85
N VAL A 358 36.16 11.14 13.92
CA VAL A 358 37.29 10.47 14.57
C VAL A 358 37.79 9.30 13.72
N ALA A 359 36.92 8.54 13.07
CA ALA A 359 37.30 7.45 12.17
C ALA A 359 38.02 7.99 10.92
N GLU A 360 37.52 9.07 10.32
CA GLU A 360 38.15 9.71 9.17
C GLU A 360 39.50 10.34 9.48
N LYS A 361 39.69 10.83 10.70
CA LYS A 361 41.01 11.31 11.19
C LYS A 361 42.01 10.18 11.50
N CYS A 362 41.55 8.97 11.83
CA CYS A 362 42.43 7.82 12.02
C CYS A 362 42.96 7.25 10.70
N ASP A 363 42.17 7.32 9.63
CA ASP A 363 42.62 6.83 8.30
C ASP A 363 43.56 7.80 7.57
N THR A 364 43.74 9.03 8.08
CA THR A 364 44.63 10.05 7.49
C THR A 364 46.01 10.18 8.17
N LEU A 365 46.36 9.28 9.10
CA LEU A 365 47.71 9.25 9.66
C LEU A 365 48.71 8.66 8.64
N PRO A 366 49.80 9.36 8.25
CA PRO A 366 50.75 8.84 7.29
C PRO A 366 51.47 7.61 7.89
N GLU A 367 51.54 6.53 7.09
CA GLU A 367 52.44 5.42 7.36
C GLU A 367 53.86 5.93 7.48
N GLU A 368 54.42 5.91 8.70
CA GLU A 368 55.86 6.14 8.90
C GLU A 368 56.61 5.06 8.12
N SER A 369 57.36 5.51 7.12
CA SER A 369 58.29 4.74 6.36
C SER A 369 59.36 4.18 7.32
N ASN A 370 59.29 2.89 7.65
CA ASN A 370 60.43 2.18 8.19
C ASN A 370 61.38 1.78 7.05
N GLU A 371 62.32 2.64 6.74
CA GLU A 371 63.60 2.27 6.17
C GLU A 371 64.53 1.91 7.34
N ASN A 372 64.81 0.63 7.49
CA ASN A 372 66.16 0.09 7.85
C ASN A 372 66.17 -1.43 7.68
#